data_68919878be0286197edc8e78a897e946
#
_entry.id   68919878be0286197edc8e78a897e946
#
_cell.length_a   1.000
_cell.length_b   1.000
_cell.length_c   1.000
_cell.angle_alpha   90.00
_cell.angle_beta   90.00
_cell.angle_gamma   90.00
#
_symmetry.space_group_name_H-M   'P 1'
#
loop_
_entity.id
_entity.type
_entity.pdbx_description
1 polymer ?
#
loop_
_entity_poly.entity_id
_entity_poly.type
_entity_poly.pdbx_seq_one_letter_code
_entity_poly.pdbx_strand_id
1 'polypeptide(L)'
;MDTREHIDGRDMIHMMYGNESIETFKALWEQDKNLEKWSQLLHSCYWELSYTRAGGDEGYLDNPPINVERIKYLEELIGFLEEVGIRAVNDAP
;
A
#
# COMPACT_ATOMS: atom_id res chain seq x y z
N MET A 1 21.65 16.35 -9.44
CA MET A 1 20.52 15.50 -9.61
C MET A 1 19.85 15.24 -8.30
N ASP A 2 18.60 15.39 -8.33
CA ASP A 2 17.83 15.31 -7.12
C ASP A 2 17.26 13.93 -6.98
N THR A 3 17.76 13.19 -6.01
CA THR A 3 17.33 11.82 -5.86
C THR A 3 16.00 11.69 -5.19
N ARG A 4 15.45 12.79 -4.67
CA ARG A 4 14.15 12.71 -4.01
C ARG A 4 13.06 12.33 -4.97
N GLU A 5 13.31 12.54 -6.27
CA GLU A 5 12.29 12.21 -7.23
C GLU A 5 12.29 10.75 -7.59
N HIS A 6 13.24 9.99 -7.06
CA HIS A 6 13.30 8.59 -7.41
C HIS A 6 12.87 7.73 -6.24
N ILE A 7 11.62 7.81 -5.90
CA ILE A 7 11.05 6.92 -4.92
C ILE A 7 10.66 5.66 -5.67
N ASP A 8 11.31 4.56 -5.36
CA ASP A 8 10.98 3.33 -6.08
C ASP A 8 9.84 2.60 -5.38
N GLY A 9 9.42 1.50 -5.97
CA GLY A 9 8.28 0.76 -5.45
C GLY A 9 8.51 0.22 -4.06
N ARG A 10 9.75 -0.13 -3.78
CA ARG A 10 10.09 -0.65 -2.46
C ARG A 10 9.90 0.41 -1.39
N ASP A 11 10.32 1.65 -1.69
CA ASP A 11 10.14 2.75 -0.76
C ASP A 11 8.67 3.01 -0.51
N MET A 12 7.86 2.93 -1.55
CA MET A 12 6.43 3.15 -1.40
C MET A 12 5.80 2.07 -0.52
N ILE A 13 6.26 0.84 -0.68
CA ILE A 13 5.76 -0.24 0.15
C ILE A 13 6.14 -0.02 1.61
N HIS A 14 7.36 0.43 1.85
CA HIS A 14 7.77 0.76 3.22
C HIS A 14 6.90 1.87 3.81
N MET A 15 6.57 2.86 3.00
CA MET A 15 5.69 3.93 3.46
C MET A 15 4.34 3.38 3.88
N MET A 16 3.84 2.41 3.14
CA MET A 16 2.58 1.77 3.49
C MET A 16 2.69 1.07 4.85
N TYR A 17 3.78 0.36 5.08
CA TYR A 17 3.94 -0.30 6.36
C TYR A 17 4.09 0.70 7.51
N GLY A 18 4.60 1.88 7.20
CA GLY A 18 4.70 2.94 8.20
C GLY A 18 3.43 3.72 8.38
N ASN A 19 2.36 3.37 7.68
CA ASN A 19 1.07 4.05 7.76
C ASN A 19 1.18 5.51 7.33
N GLU A 20 1.93 5.75 6.26
CA GLU A 20 2.02 7.08 5.69
C GLU A 20 0.64 7.51 5.24
N SER A 21 0.33 8.79 5.33
CA SER A 21 -1.03 9.24 5.05
C SER A 21 -1.40 9.02 3.59
N ILE A 22 -2.68 8.82 3.37
CA ILE A 22 -3.19 8.65 2.01
C ILE A 22 -2.89 9.89 1.16
N GLU A 23 -2.91 11.06 1.79
CA GLU A 23 -2.61 12.29 1.06
C GLU A 23 -1.19 12.29 0.52
N THR A 24 -0.27 11.70 1.25
CA THR A 24 1.10 11.60 0.77
C THR A 24 1.16 10.74 -0.49
N PHE A 25 0.43 9.62 -0.49
CA PHE A 25 0.39 8.78 -1.69
C PHE A 25 -0.26 9.48 -2.85
N LYS A 26 -1.28 10.28 -2.60
CA LYS A 26 -1.92 11.04 -3.67
C LYS A 26 -0.95 12.04 -4.28
N ALA A 27 -0.16 12.71 -3.45
CA ALA A 27 0.82 13.66 -3.95
C ALA A 27 1.89 12.96 -4.77
N LEU A 28 2.32 11.79 -4.33
CA LEU A 28 3.31 11.04 -5.08
C LEU A 28 2.77 10.58 -6.43
N TRP A 29 1.51 10.19 -6.46
CA TRP A 29 0.88 9.78 -7.71
C TRP A 29 0.90 10.92 -8.73
N GLU A 30 0.69 12.13 -8.28
CA GLU A 30 0.72 13.28 -9.19
C GLU A 30 2.12 13.51 -9.75
N GLN A 31 3.13 13.15 -9.00
CA GLN A 31 4.50 13.38 -9.44
C GLN A 31 5.05 12.25 -10.29
N ASP A 32 4.61 11.03 -10.05
CA ASP A 32 5.20 9.89 -10.72
C ASP A 32 4.11 8.85 -10.93
N LYS A 33 3.69 8.72 -12.17
CA LYS A 33 2.60 7.80 -12.50
C LYS A 33 3.13 6.53 -13.15
N ASN A 34 4.22 6.03 -12.62
CA ASN A 34 4.80 4.79 -13.11
C ASN A 34 3.92 3.63 -12.67
N LEU A 35 3.17 3.08 -13.60
CA LEU A 35 2.17 2.08 -13.26
C LEU A 35 2.76 0.83 -12.64
N GLU A 36 3.97 0.49 -13.02
CA GLU A 36 4.58 -0.70 -12.47
C GLU A 36 4.82 -0.57 -10.97
N LYS A 37 5.34 0.58 -10.55
CA LYS A 37 5.56 0.83 -9.13
C LYS A 37 4.24 0.78 -8.36
N TRP A 38 3.25 1.45 -8.89
CA TRP A 38 1.98 1.57 -8.18
C TRP A 38 1.24 0.24 -8.16
N SER A 39 1.40 -0.57 -9.22
CA SER A 39 0.83 -1.91 -9.22
C SER A 39 1.45 -2.78 -8.14
N GLN A 40 2.76 -2.64 -7.94
CA GLN A 40 3.42 -3.38 -6.89
C GLN A 40 2.91 -2.96 -5.52
N LEU A 41 2.69 -1.66 -5.34
CA LEU A 41 2.14 -1.18 -4.08
C LEU A 41 0.74 -1.75 -3.85
N LEU A 42 -0.09 -1.73 -4.87
CA LEU A 42 -1.44 -2.27 -4.74
C LEU A 42 -1.42 -3.75 -4.41
N HIS A 43 -0.55 -4.49 -5.06
CA HIS A 43 -0.41 -5.90 -4.77
C HIS A 43 -0.03 -6.13 -3.30
N SER A 44 0.91 -5.34 -2.82
CA SER A 44 1.32 -5.45 -1.42
C SER A 44 0.19 -5.08 -0.47
N CYS A 45 -0.62 -4.11 -0.86
CA CYS A 45 -1.77 -3.73 -0.04
C CYS A 45 -2.76 -4.88 0.07
N TYR A 46 -3.05 -5.56 -1.04
CA TYR A 46 -3.95 -6.70 -1.00
C TYR A 46 -3.39 -7.82 -0.14
N TRP A 47 -2.10 -8.10 -0.29
CA TRP A 47 -1.47 -9.15 0.48
C TRP A 47 -1.54 -8.82 1.97
N GLU A 48 -1.19 -7.60 2.31
CA GLU A 48 -1.19 -7.18 3.70
C GLU A 48 -2.61 -7.18 4.28
N LEU A 49 -3.58 -6.78 3.48
CA LEU A 49 -4.96 -6.78 3.94
C LEU A 49 -5.43 -8.19 4.25
N SER A 50 -5.15 -9.14 3.36
CA SER A 50 -5.52 -10.52 3.60
C SER A 50 -4.83 -11.08 4.83
N TYR A 51 -3.55 -10.76 4.97
CA TYR A 51 -2.76 -11.23 6.09
C TYR A 51 -3.32 -10.69 7.41
N THR A 52 -3.66 -9.41 7.43
CA THR A 52 -4.18 -8.78 8.63
C THR A 52 -5.56 -9.33 8.99
N ARG A 53 -6.38 -9.57 7.97
CA ARG A 53 -7.72 -10.12 8.21
C ARG A 53 -7.65 -11.54 8.72
N ALA A 54 -6.61 -12.27 8.37
CA ALA A 54 -6.43 -13.61 8.86
C ALA A 54 -5.81 -13.66 10.25
N GLY A 55 -5.49 -12.49 10.83
CA GLY A 55 -4.94 -12.46 12.17
C GLY A 55 -3.44 -12.23 12.23
N GLY A 56 -2.79 -12.23 11.07
CA GLY A 56 -1.36 -12.03 11.05
C GLY A 56 -0.63 -13.16 11.71
N ASP A 57 0.63 -12.92 12.01
CA ASP A 57 1.43 -13.87 12.74
C ASP A 57 1.00 -13.91 14.18
N GLU A 58 1.26 -15.01 14.80
CA GLU A 58 0.98 -15.12 16.21
C GLU A 58 1.78 -14.06 16.94
N GLY A 59 1.12 -13.26 17.76
CA GLY A 59 1.76 -12.19 18.48
C GLY A 59 1.89 -10.89 17.69
N TYR A 60 1.60 -10.92 16.39
CA TYR A 60 1.67 -9.75 15.56
C TYR A 60 0.25 -9.24 15.35
N LEU A 61 0.02 -7.99 15.68
CA LEU A 61 -1.31 -7.41 15.54
C LEU A 61 -2.37 -8.20 16.28
N ASP A 62 -1.99 -8.74 17.44
CA ASP A 62 -3.00 -9.46 18.21
C ASP A 62 -3.85 -8.48 19.02
N ASN A 63 -3.64 -7.18 18.81
CA ASN A 63 -4.47 -6.15 19.43
C ASN A 63 -5.60 -5.80 18.47
N PRO A 64 -6.84 -6.19 18.77
CA PRO A 64 -7.94 -5.95 17.83
C PRO A 64 -8.11 -4.52 17.36
N PRO A 65 -7.96 -3.48 18.22
CA PRO A 65 -8.04 -2.12 17.71
C PRO A 65 -7.00 -1.80 16.66
N ILE A 66 -5.78 -2.29 16.82
CA ILE A 66 -4.74 -2.06 15.85
C ILE A 66 -5.08 -2.75 14.53
N ASN A 67 -5.61 -3.97 14.62
CA ASN A 67 -6.01 -4.69 13.42
C ASN A 67 -7.09 -3.93 12.66
N VAL A 68 -8.07 -3.40 13.39
CA VAL A 68 -9.16 -2.67 12.75
C VAL A 68 -8.62 -1.43 12.04
N GLU A 69 -7.74 -0.70 12.69
CA GLU A 69 -7.19 0.50 12.09
C GLU A 69 -6.33 0.17 10.89
N ARG A 70 -5.56 -0.90 10.97
CA ARG A 70 -4.73 -1.30 9.85
C ARG A 70 -5.58 -1.70 8.66
N ILE A 71 -6.64 -2.44 8.89
CA ILE A 71 -7.54 -2.84 7.83
C ILE A 71 -8.15 -1.61 7.16
N LYS A 72 -8.59 -0.66 7.97
CA LYS A 72 -9.19 0.56 7.45
C LYS A 72 -8.22 1.34 6.59
N TYR A 73 -6.98 1.47 7.07
CA TYR A 73 -5.95 2.18 6.34
C TYR A 73 -5.70 1.51 4.99
N LEU A 74 -5.58 0.19 5.00
CA LEU A 74 -5.31 -0.53 3.76
C LEU A 74 -6.47 -0.43 2.79
N GLU A 75 -7.70 -0.48 3.31
CA GLU A 75 -8.86 -0.35 2.45
C GLU A 75 -8.92 1.03 1.80
N GLU A 76 -8.56 2.07 2.54
CA GLU A 76 -8.54 3.40 1.99
C GLU A 76 -7.48 3.54 0.91
N LEU A 77 -6.30 3.00 1.17
CA LEU A 77 -5.23 3.10 0.20
C LEU A 77 -5.57 2.32 -1.06
N ILE A 78 -6.11 1.12 -0.90
CA ILE A 78 -6.54 0.33 -2.04
C ILE A 78 -7.61 1.08 -2.82
N GLY A 79 -8.56 1.68 -2.13
CA GLY A 79 -9.61 2.43 -2.80
C GLY A 79 -9.06 3.55 -3.65
N PHE A 80 -8.09 4.29 -3.13
CA PHE A 80 -7.48 5.36 -3.90
C PHE A 80 -6.78 4.78 -5.13
N LEU A 81 -6.00 3.73 -4.95
CA LEU A 81 -5.24 3.18 -6.06
C LEU A 81 -6.15 2.64 -7.16
N GLU A 82 -7.23 2.00 -6.77
CA GLU A 82 -8.16 1.48 -7.76
C GLU A 82 -8.92 2.60 -8.45
N GLU A 83 -9.21 3.66 -7.71
CA GLU A 83 -9.93 4.78 -8.28
C GLU A 83 -9.14 5.45 -9.39
N VAL A 84 -7.82 5.54 -9.26
CA VAL A 84 -7.00 6.14 -10.29
C VAL A 84 -6.62 5.16 -11.38
N GLY A 85 -7.13 3.93 -11.32
CA GLY A 85 -6.93 2.98 -12.41
C GLY A 85 -5.77 2.02 -12.25
N ILE A 86 -5.18 1.99 -11.09
CA ILE A 86 -4.08 1.05 -10.86
C ILE A 86 -4.64 -0.36 -10.76
N ARG A 87 -3.91 -1.32 -11.32
CA ARG A 87 -4.27 -2.72 -11.19
C ARG A 87 -3.11 -3.45 -10.56
N ALA A 88 -3.43 -4.37 -9.67
CA ALA A 88 -2.40 -5.14 -9.02
C ALA A 88 -1.63 -5.95 -10.06
N VAL A 89 -0.36 -6.12 -9.83
CA VAL A 89 0.42 -6.97 -10.68
C VAL A 89 -0.14 -8.36 -10.56
N ASN A 90 -0.52 -8.90 -11.67
CA ASN A 90 -1.18 -10.14 -11.62
C ASN A 90 -0.21 -11.23 -11.74
N ASP A 91 -0.14 -11.97 -10.80
CA ASP A 91 0.67 -13.01 -10.81
C ASP A 91 0.13 -14.16 -11.44
N ALA A 92 -0.96 -14.12 -11.84
CA ALA A 92 -1.43 -15.19 -12.51
C ALA A 92 -0.89 -15.30 -13.73
N PRO A 93 -0.84 -15.92 -14.19
CA PRO A 93 -0.86 -16.86 -14.81
C PRO A 93 -0.72 -17.62 -15.35
#